data_ad6709423b2a72f9d7a6f6db07c6e10a
#
_entry.id   ad6709423b2a72f9d7a6f6db07c6e10a
#
_cell.length_a   1.000
_cell.length_b   1.000
_cell.length_c   1.000
_cell.angle_alpha   90.00
_cell.angle_beta   90.00
_cell.angle_gamma   90.00
#
_symmetry.space_group_name_H-M   'P 1'
#
loop_
_entity.id
_entity.type
_entity.pdbx_description
1 polymer ?
#
loop_
_entity_poly.entity_id
_entity_poly.type
_entity_poly.pdbx_seq_one_letter_code
_entity_poly.pdbx_strand_id
1 'polypeptide(L)'
;MAIASRFEEFPSISPVVSVPETRNWGAGLPVLLGSSVTLRELRPSDAHALLAAFGSPEVTRLISPPPPTLEGFEKFISWTRRQREGQQSFAFGITLNNSDTVVGLFQVRALQPGFDIAEWGFALSSEHWGSGLFHEAAGLVLDFAFDVVGVHRLEARAALKNGRGNGALEKLGATQEGVLHRSFLRNGVYHDQALWTILADDRRATRTLRTTNLIH
;
A
#
# COMPACT_ATOMS: atom_id res chain seq x y z
N MET A 1 38.18 21.15 37.35
CA MET A 1 38.72 20.16 36.38
C MET A 1 37.63 19.92 35.35
N ALA A 2 37.70 20.62 34.23
CA ALA A 2 36.65 20.65 33.20
C ALA A 2 37.01 19.64 32.11
N ILE A 3 36.12 18.71 31.83
CA ILE A 3 36.26 17.77 30.72
C ILE A 3 35.57 18.41 29.51
N ALA A 4 36.37 18.92 28.57
CA ALA A 4 35.89 19.40 27.29
C ALA A 4 35.65 18.19 26.39
N SER A 5 34.40 17.93 26.03
CA SER A 5 34.06 16.96 25.00
C SER A 5 34.36 17.56 23.62
N ARG A 6 35.30 16.95 22.91
CA ARG A 6 35.52 17.20 21.48
C ARG A 6 34.33 16.62 20.70
N PHE A 7 33.55 17.47 20.05
CA PHE A 7 32.70 17.07 18.96
C PHE A 7 33.58 16.97 17.70
N GLU A 8 33.83 15.75 17.22
CA GLU A 8 34.42 15.55 15.90
C GLU A 8 33.36 15.90 14.86
N GLU A 9 33.67 16.91 14.03
CA GLU A 9 32.86 17.22 12.85
C GLU A 9 32.99 16.07 11.84
N PHE A 10 31.89 15.35 11.59
CA PHE A 10 31.82 14.42 10.49
C PHE A 10 31.78 15.22 9.18
N PRO A 11 32.60 14.86 8.17
CA PRO A 11 32.54 15.54 6.87
C PRO A 11 31.17 15.30 6.24
N SER A 12 30.47 16.39 5.90
CA SER A 12 29.26 16.40 5.12
C SER A 12 29.55 15.87 3.71
N ILE A 13 29.34 14.57 3.51
CA ILE A 13 29.32 13.99 2.18
C ILE A 13 27.88 14.11 1.71
N SER A 14 27.59 15.14 0.96
CA SER A 14 26.39 15.20 0.13
C SER A 14 26.72 14.58 -1.23
N PRO A 15 26.28 13.36 -1.55
CA PRO A 15 26.17 12.98 -2.93
C PRO A 15 25.00 13.76 -3.51
N VAL A 16 25.26 14.68 -4.43
CA VAL A 16 24.27 15.20 -5.34
C VAL A 16 23.90 14.03 -6.25
N VAL A 17 23.03 13.15 -5.78
CA VAL A 17 22.30 12.26 -6.64
C VAL A 17 21.29 13.17 -7.34
N SER A 18 21.46 13.37 -8.66
CA SER A 18 20.42 13.96 -9.50
C SER A 18 19.20 13.05 -9.36
N VAL A 19 18.26 13.45 -8.50
CA VAL A 19 16.95 12.82 -8.38
C VAL A 19 16.32 13.01 -9.76
N PRO A 20 15.98 11.93 -10.50
CA PRO A 20 15.22 12.08 -11.73
C PRO A 20 13.97 12.86 -11.37
N GLU A 21 13.54 13.79 -12.27
CA GLU A 21 12.33 14.59 -12.08
C GLU A 21 11.24 13.69 -11.50
N THR A 22 11.00 13.83 -10.20
CA THR A 22 10.01 13.06 -9.48
C THR A 22 8.69 13.37 -10.15
N ARG A 23 8.15 12.41 -10.88
CA ARG A 23 6.83 12.55 -11.50
C ARG A 23 5.92 13.05 -10.41
N ASN A 24 5.32 14.22 -10.63
CA ASN A 24 4.53 14.92 -9.61
C ASN A 24 3.20 14.17 -9.37
N TRP A 25 3.29 12.99 -8.73
CA TRP A 25 2.13 12.17 -8.38
C TRP A 25 1.19 12.92 -7.42
N GLY A 26 1.67 13.97 -6.74
CA GLY A 26 0.87 14.91 -5.97
C GLY A 26 -0.16 15.65 -6.81
N ALA A 27 0.08 15.89 -8.10
CA ALA A 27 -0.88 16.53 -9.00
C ALA A 27 -1.99 15.56 -9.48
N GLY A 28 -1.72 14.25 -9.52
CA GLY A 28 -2.67 13.21 -9.92
C GLY A 28 -2.00 11.85 -10.02
N LEU A 29 -2.73 10.79 -9.71
CA LEU A 29 -2.22 9.43 -9.88
C LEU A 29 -2.34 9.01 -11.34
N PRO A 30 -1.34 8.29 -11.88
CA PRO A 30 -1.46 7.67 -13.19
C PRO A 30 -2.50 6.52 -13.15
N VAL A 31 -3.01 6.17 -14.32
CA VAL A 31 -3.73 4.90 -14.49
C VAL A 31 -2.68 3.80 -14.68
N LEU A 32 -2.76 2.75 -13.84
CA LEU A 32 -1.90 1.58 -13.94
C LEU A 32 -2.68 0.46 -14.60
N LEU A 33 -2.16 -0.05 -15.70
CA LEU A 33 -2.82 -1.07 -16.52
C LEU A 33 -2.18 -2.43 -16.29
N GLY A 34 -2.99 -3.38 -15.85
CA GLY A 34 -2.65 -4.79 -15.80
C GLY A 34 -3.33 -5.58 -16.94
N SER A 35 -3.14 -6.88 -16.95
CA SER A 35 -3.76 -7.79 -17.92
C SER A 35 -5.27 -7.97 -17.68
N SER A 36 -5.69 -7.96 -16.41
CA SER A 36 -7.09 -8.19 -15.99
C SER A 36 -7.66 -7.03 -15.18
N VAL A 37 -6.80 -6.18 -14.61
CA VAL A 37 -7.17 -5.09 -13.73
C VAL A 37 -6.65 -3.75 -14.22
N THR A 38 -7.39 -2.70 -13.88
CA THR A 38 -6.95 -1.32 -14.00
C THR A 38 -6.99 -0.68 -12.63
N LEU A 39 -5.91 0.03 -12.25
CA LEU A 39 -5.90 0.84 -11.03
C LEU A 39 -5.92 2.32 -11.40
N ARG A 40 -6.79 3.05 -10.76
CA ARG A 40 -6.96 4.49 -10.96
C ARG A 40 -7.26 5.21 -9.65
N GLU A 41 -7.06 6.51 -9.65
CA GLU A 41 -7.49 7.33 -8.51
C GLU A 41 -9.01 7.20 -8.29
N LEU A 42 -9.40 7.21 -7.00
CA LEU A 42 -10.82 7.15 -6.61
C LEU A 42 -11.55 8.42 -7.05
N ARG A 43 -12.79 8.24 -7.51
CA ARG A 43 -13.73 9.30 -7.92
C ARG A 43 -14.88 9.38 -6.94
N PRO A 44 -15.52 10.54 -6.75
CA PRO A 44 -16.71 10.65 -5.89
C PRO A 44 -17.80 9.62 -6.22
N SER A 45 -17.97 9.29 -7.52
CA SER A 45 -18.91 8.27 -8.00
C SER A 45 -18.62 6.85 -7.51
N ASP A 46 -17.40 6.56 -7.02
CA ASP A 46 -17.03 5.24 -6.53
C ASP A 46 -17.57 4.91 -5.14
N ALA A 47 -18.11 5.91 -4.42
CA ALA A 47 -18.57 5.75 -3.04
C ALA A 47 -19.60 4.63 -2.88
N HIS A 48 -20.54 4.48 -3.82
CA HIS A 48 -21.53 3.41 -3.81
C HIS A 48 -20.89 2.03 -4.00
N ALA A 49 -19.95 1.91 -4.94
CA ALA A 49 -19.25 0.66 -5.21
C ALA A 49 -18.38 0.24 -4.02
N LEU A 50 -17.69 1.19 -3.38
CA LEU A 50 -16.90 0.95 -2.17
C LEU A 50 -17.77 0.52 -1.00
N LEU A 51 -18.93 1.17 -0.80
CA LEU A 51 -19.86 0.77 0.24
C LEU A 51 -20.39 -0.64 0.03
N ALA A 52 -20.72 -1.01 -1.21
CA ALA A 52 -21.13 -2.37 -1.55
C ALA A 52 -20.00 -3.38 -1.35
N ALA A 53 -18.80 -3.10 -1.85
CA ALA A 53 -17.63 -3.99 -1.76
C ALA A 53 -17.19 -4.26 -0.31
N PHE A 54 -17.31 -3.24 0.57
CA PHE A 54 -16.82 -3.31 1.95
C PHE A 54 -17.92 -3.31 3.00
N GLY A 55 -19.19 -3.40 2.62
CA GLY A 55 -20.31 -3.54 3.54
C GLY A 55 -20.40 -4.95 4.18
N SER A 56 -19.75 -5.95 3.58
CA SER A 56 -19.78 -7.33 4.08
C SER A 56 -18.91 -7.52 5.33
N PRO A 57 -19.47 -8.11 6.41
CA PRO A 57 -18.69 -8.50 7.59
C PRO A 57 -17.54 -9.46 7.25
N GLU A 58 -17.67 -10.27 6.21
CA GLU A 58 -16.64 -11.19 5.75
C GLU A 58 -15.37 -10.44 5.32
N VAL A 59 -15.51 -9.35 4.58
CA VAL A 59 -14.40 -8.49 4.14
C VAL A 59 -13.83 -7.71 5.31
N THR A 60 -14.68 -7.18 6.19
CA THR A 60 -14.29 -6.15 7.17
C THR A 60 -13.91 -6.67 8.54
N ARG A 61 -14.13 -7.97 8.80
CA ARG A 61 -13.91 -8.57 10.12
C ARG A 61 -12.52 -8.37 10.69
N LEU A 62 -11.49 -8.41 9.84
CA LEU A 62 -10.07 -8.42 10.25
C LEU A 62 -9.25 -7.31 9.60
N ILE A 63 -9.91 -6.25 9.12
CA ILE A 63 -9.28 -5.03 8.62
C ILE A 63 -9.77 -3.82 9.45
N SER A 64 -9.10 -2.70 9.32
CA SER A 64 -9.58 -1.43 9.88
C SER A 64 -10.99 -1.13 9.37
N PRO A 65 -11.91 -0.68 10.26
CA PRO A 65 -13.30 -0.46 9.87
C PRO A 65 -13.39 0.56 8.72
N PRO A 66 -13.98 0.19 7.58
CA PRO A 66 -14.28 1.18 6.55
C PRO A 66 -15.40 2.12 7.01
N PRO A 67 -15.61 3.24 6.33
CA PRO A 67 -16.78 4.09 6.56
C PRO A 67 -18.08 3.27 6.46
N PRO A 68 -19.02 3.42 7.42
CA PRO A 68 -20.26 2.62 7.42
C PRO A 68 -21.35 3.16 6.50
N THR A 69 -21.16 4.35 5.91
CA THR A 69 -22.20 5.06 5.12
C THR A 69 -21.64 5.56 3.79
N LEU A 70 -22.54 5.86 2.85
CA LEU A 70 -22.19 6.46 1.58
C LEU A 70 -21.47 7.80 1.78
N GLU A 71 -22.01 8.69 2.60
CA GLU A 71 -21.38 9.97 2.93
C GLU A 71 -19.98 9.79 3.54
N GLY A 72 -19.80 8.74 4.36
CA GLY A 72 -18.52 8.39 4.90
C GLY A 72 -17.49 8.03 3.82
N PHE A 73 -17.89 7.30 2.78
CA PHE A 73 -17.02 7.00 1.64
C PHE A 73 -16.76 8.22 0.76
N GLU A 74 -17.72 9.11 0.56
CA GLU A 74 -17.51 10.39 -0.15
C GLU A 74 -16.46 11.24 0.59
N LYS A 75 -16.57 11.34 1.91
CA LYS A 75 -15.57 12.02 2.76
C LYS A 75 -14.21 11.35 2.69
N PHE A 76 -14.16 10.01 2.71
CA PHE A 76 -12.94 9.24 2.56
C PHE A 76 -12.27 9.52 1.21
N ILE A 77 -12.99 9.47 0.10
CA ILE A 77 -12.47 9.76 -1.24
C ILE A 77 -11.91 11.19 -1.30
N SER A 78 -12.65 12.17 -0.77
CA SER A 78 -12.20 13.55 -0.74
C SER A 78 -10.95 13.72 0.14
N TRP A 79 -10.86 12.96 1.22
CA TRP A 79 -9.70 12.95 2.12
C TRP A 79 -8.48 12.33 1.42
N THR A 80 -8.61 11.19 0.72
CA THR A 80 -7.49 10.55 0.01
C THR A 80 -6.87 11.47 -1.04
N ARG A 81 -7.69 12.27 -1.73
CA ARG A 81 -7.21 13.27 -2.70
C ARG A 81 -6.38 14.37 -2.05
N ARG A 82 -6.87 14.94 -0.93
CA ARG A 82 -6.09 15.94 -0.17
C ARG A 82 -4.76 15.37 0.37
N GLN A 83 -4.78 14.13 0.84
CA GLN A 83 -3.56 13.46 1.29
C GLN A 83 -2.56 13.25 0.15
N ARG A 84 -3.04 12.93 -1.06
CA ARG A 84 -2.21 12.82 -2.25
C ARG A 84 -1.61 14.19 -2.64
N GLU A 85 -2.42 15.25 -2.64
CA GLU A 85 -1.95 16.62 -2.92
C GLU A 85 -0.86 17.06 -1.93
N GLY A 86 -1.00 16.70 -0.67
CA GLY A 86 0.01 16.91 0.36
C GLY A 86 1.15 15.89 0.35
N GLN A 87 1.16 14.94 -0.58
CA GLN A 87 2.14 13.85 -0.66
C GLN A 87 2.32 13.09 0.66
N GLN A 88 1.22 12.87 1.40
CA GLN A 88 1.20 12.11 2.66
C GLN A 88 0.71 10.67 2.46
N SER A 89 -0.18 10.45 1.51
CA SER A 89 -0.65 9.14 1.12
C SER A 89 -1.25 9.16 -0.28
N PHE A 90 -1.40 7.99 -0.88
CA PHE A 90 -2.16 7.82 -2.12
C PHE A 90 -3.05 6.58 -2.02
N ALA A 91 -4.13 6.56 -2.81
CA ALA A 91 -5.06 5.45 -2.88
C ALA A 91 -5.47 5.15 -4.32
N PHE A 92 -5.36 3.88 -4.70
CA PHE A 92 -5.84 3.37 -5.97
C PHE A 92 -7.12 2.54 -5.78
N GLY A 93 -8.15 2.83 -6.54
CA GLY A 93 -9.27 1.93 -6.74
C GLY A 93 -8.89 0.84 -7.73
N ILE A 94 -9.31 -0.39 -7.48
CA ILE A 94 -9.13 -1.55 -8.36
C ILE A 94 -10.41 -1.71 -9.17
N THR A 95 -10.30 -1.73 -10.50
CA THR A 95 -11.40 -2.06 -11.42
C THR A 95 -10.98 -3.23 -12.30
N LEU A 96 -11.94 -3.92 -12.90
CA LEU A 96 -11.68 -4.90 -13.96
C LEU A 96 -11.54 -4.18 -15.30
N ASN A 97 -10.73 -4.71 -16.23
CA ASN A 97 -10.50 -4.06 -17.53
C ASN A 97 -11.78 -3.88 -18.38
N ASN A 98 -12.82 -4.67 -18.12
CA ASN A 98 -14.13 -4.59 -18.79
C ASN A 98 -15.18 -3.80 -18.00
N SER A 99 -14.81 -3.17 -16.89
CA SER A 99 -15.71 -2.45 -15.99
C SER A 99 -15.00 -1.29 -15.29
N ASP A 100 -15.66 -0.14 -15.15
CA ASP A 100 -15.14 0.99 -14.36
C ASP A 100 -15.60 0.95 -12.88
N THR A 101 -16.31 -0.12 -12.48
CA THR A 101 -16.77 -0.33 -11.10
C THR A 101 -15.60 -0.71 -10.20
N VAL A 102 -15.41 0.01 -9.10
CA VAL A 102 -14.37 -0.30 -8.11
C VAL A 102 -14.77 -1.53 -7.30
N VAL A 103 -13.90 -2.54 -7.31
CA VAL A 103 -14.07 -3.82 -6.59
C VAL A 103 -13.12 -3.96 -5.41
N GLY A 104 -12.19 -3.02 -5.25
CA GLY A 104 -11.19 -3.04 -4.18
C GLY A 104 -10.40 -1.75 -4.13
N LEU A 105 -9.53 -1.62 -3.15
CA LEU A 105 -8.61 -0.50 -3.06
C LEU A 105 -7.26 -0.88 -2.44
N PHE A 106 -6.25 -0.12 -2.81
CA PHE A 106 -4.97 -0.01 -2.11
C PHE A 106 -4.79 1.40 -1.58
N GLN A 107 -4.26 1.51 -0.39
CA GLN A 107 -3.83 2.79 0.18
C GLN A 107 -2.39 2.64 0.66
N VAL A 108 -1.54 3.62 0.34
CA VAL A 108 -0.16 3.70 0.82
C VAL A 108 0.01 5.04 1.52
N ARG A 109 0.55 5.03 2.72
CA ARG A 109 0.81 6.24 3.52
C ARG A 109 2.26 6.30 3.96
N ALA A 110 2.83 7.48 3.96
CA ALA A 110 4.15 7.71 4.53
C ALA A 110 4.12 7.43 6.05
N LEU A 111 5.12 6.72 6.56
CA LEU A 111 5.35 6.58 8.01
C LEU A 111 6.26 7.67 8.54
N GLN A 112 7.01 8.32 7.65
CA GLN A 112 7.86 9.47 7.94
C GLN A 112 7.91 10.40 6.71
N PRO A 113 8.29 11.67 6.87
CA PRO A 113 8.47 12.59 5.76
C PRO A 113 9.40 12.02 4.69
N GLY A 114 9.07 12.23 3.41
CA GLY A 114 9.90 11.79 2.27
C GLY A 114 9.53 10.43 1.68
N PHE A 115 8.61 9.68 2.28
CA PHE A 115 8.17 8.37 1.79
C PHE A 115 9.21 7.25 1.78
N ASP A 116 10.39 7.44 2.39
CA ASP A 116 11.40 6.37 2.47
C ASP A 116 10.84 5.11 3.12
N ILE A 117 10.02 5.28 4.18
CA ILE A 117 9.29 4.20 4.83
C ILE A 117 7.80 4.52 4.73
N ALA A 118 7.04 3.58 4.18
CA ALA A 118 5.61 3.69 4.02
C ALA A 118 4.88 2.45 4.54
N GLU A 119 3.60 2.60 4.87
CA GLU A 119 2.71 1.49 5.17
C GLU A 119 1.63 1.42 4.10
N TRP A 120 1.28 0.21 3.70
CA TRP A 120 0.16 -0.01 2.80
C TRP A 120 -0.91 -0.90 3.42
N GLY A 121 -2.14 -0.61 3.02
CA GLY A 121 -3.31 -1.40 3.34
C GLY A 121 -4.11 -1.67 2.08
N PHE A 122 -4.87 -2.75 2.09
CA PHE A 122 -5.67 -3.17 0.95
C PHE A 122 -6.94 -3.89 1.37
N ALA A 123 -7.93 -3.81 0.51
CA ALA A 123 -9.15 -4.60 0.61
C ALA A 123 -9.68 -4.91 -0.80
N LEU A 124 -10.26 -6.09 -0.95
CA LEU A 124 -10.89 -6.57 -2.19
C LEU A 124 -12.24 -7.18 -1.83
N SER A 125 -13.26 -6.91 -2.64
CA SER A 125 -14.57 -7.56 -2.52
C SER A 125 -14.42 -9.08 -2.50
N SER A 126 -15.21 -9.77 -1.66
CA SER A 126 -15.13 -11.21 -1.47
C SER A 126 -15.41 -12.01 -2.75
N GLU A 127 -16.20 -11.47 -3.67
CA GLU A 127 -16.52 -12.08 -4.97
C GLU A 127 -15.28 -12.27 -5.86
N HIS A 128 -14.24 -11.50 -5.59
CA HIS A 128 -13.00 -11.51 -6.38
C HIS A 128 -11.83 -12.21 -5.67
N TRP A 129 -12.09 -12.85 -4.52
CA TRP A 129 -11.05 -13.58 -3.82
C TRP A 129 -10.67 -14.88 -4.57
N GLY A 130 -9.40 -15.23 -4.53
CA GLY A 130 -8.89 -16.44 -5.17
C GLY A 130 -8.74 -16.37 -6.70
N SER A 131 -9.10 -15.25 -7.33
CA SER A 131 -9.06 -15.06 -8.78
C SER A 131 -7.68 -14.63 -9.34
N GLY A 132 -6.70 -14.34 -8.48
CA GLY A 132 -5.40 -13.78 -8.90
C GLY A 132 -5.37 -12.26 -9.04
N LEU A 133 -6.53 -11.59 -9.13
CA LEU A 133 -6.64 -10.14 -9.33
C LEU A 133 -5.89 -9.33 -8.26
N PHE A 134 -5.97 -9.77 -7.00
CA PHE A 134 -5.21 -9.12 -5.92
C PHE A 134 -3.71 -9.10 -6.20
N HIS A 135 -3.16 -10.22 -6.62
CA HIS A 135 -1.72 -10.37 -6.82
C HIS A 135 -1.21 -9.49 -7.98
N GLU A 136 -1.98 -9.44 -9.05
CA GLU A 136 -1.71 -8.58 -10.21
C GLU A 136 -1.77 -7.10 -9.80
N ALA A 137 -2.86 -6.68 -9.17
CA ALA A 137 -3.06 -5.30 -8.72
C ALA A 137 -1.98 -4.87 -7.70
N ALA A 138 -1.65 -5.73 -6.73
CA ALA A 138 -0.58 -5.48 -5.75
C ALA A 138 0.78 -5.29 -6.44
N GLY A 139 1.08 -6.08 -7.48
CA GLY A 139 2.30 -5.94 -8.27
C GLY A 139 2.45 -4.53 -8.87
N LEU A 140 1.37 -4.00 -9.44
CA LEU A 140 1.35 -2.65 -10.02
C LEU A 140 1.55 -1.56 -8.96
N VAL A 141 0.92 -1.71 -7.78
CA VAL A 141 1.09 -0.76 -6.66
C VAL A 141 2.51 -0.78 -6.12
N LEU A 142 3.11 -1.97 -5.97
CA LEU A 142 4.50 -2.12 -5.53
C LEU A 142 5.46 -1.46 -6.50
N ASP A 143 5.27 -1.68 -7.81
CA ASP A 143 6.12 -1.06 -8.84
C ASP A 143 5.96 0.47 -8.83
N PHE A 144 4.75 1.00 -8.67
CA PHE A 144 4.51 2.43 -8.52
C PHE A 144 5.17 3.00 -7.24
N ALA A 145 4.99 2.32 -6.10
CA ALA A 145 5.56 2.77 -4.82
C ALA A 145 7.09 2.82 -4.85
N PHE A 146 7.74 1.79 -5.38
CA PHE A 146 9.20 1.70 -5.39
C PHE A 146 9.86 2.49 -6.52
N ASP A 147 9.29 2.45 -7.74
CA ASP A 147 9.94 3.00 -8.92
C ASP A 147 9.52 4.45 -9.23
N VAL A 148 8.35 4.90 -8.75
CA VAL A 148 7.82 6.25 -9.02
C VAL A 148 7.84 7.13 -7.77
N VAL A 149 7.33 6.61 -6.64
CA VAL A 149 7.31 7.36 -5.37
C VAL A 149 8.68 7.35 -4.71
N GLY A 150 9.45 6.26 -4.86
CA GLY A 150 10.78 6.13 -4.30
C GLY A 150 10.80 5.51 -2.89
N VAL A 151 9.75 4.80 -2.51
CA VAL A 151 9.71 4.06 -1.24
C VAL A 151 10.89 3.08 -1.18
N HIS A 152 11.63 3.07 -0.07
CA HIS A 152 12.67 2.09 0.19
C HIS A 152 12.13 0.85 0.91
N ARG A 153 11.23 1.07 1.88
CA ARG A 153 10.64 0.03 2.72
C ARG A 153 9.12 0.19 2.79
N LEU A 154 8.40 -0.86 2.42
CA LEU A 154 6.95 -0.89 2.49
C LEU A 154 6.48 -1.88 3.54
N GLU A 155 5.77 -1.40 4.56
CA GLU A 155 5.24 -2.18 5.66
C GLU A 155 3.76 -2.51 5.46
N ALA A 156 3.35 -3.70 5.92
CA ALA A 156 1.93 -4.06 6.07
C ALA A 156 1.69 -4.72 7.42
N ARG A 157 0.52 -4.49 7.98
CA ARG A 157 0.08 -5.13 9.22
C ARG A 157 -1.17 -5.94 8.96
N ALA A 158 -1.14 -7.21 9.31
CA ALA A 158 -2.29 -8.10 9.17
C ALA A 158 -2.55 -8.83 10.49
N ALA A 159 -3.81 -8.86 10.94
CA ALA A 159 -4.17 -9.65 12.10
C ALA A 159 -3.70 -11.11 11.90
N LEU A 160 -3.10 -11.74 12.91
CA LEU A 160 -2.63 -13.14 12.80
C LEU A 160 -3.73 -14.10 12.36
N LYS A 161 -4.98 -13.83 12.76
CA LYS A 161 -6.17 -14.61 12.36
C LYS A 161 -6.61 -14.36 10.92
N ASN A 162 -6.03 -13.36 10.21
CA ASN A 162 -6.32 -13.08 8.81
C ASN A 162 -5.42 -13.94 7.90
N GLY A 163 -5.68 -15.23 7.85
CA GLY A 163 -4.88 -16.17 7.03
C GLY A 163 -4.84 -15.78 5.56
N ARG A 164 -5.94 -15.21 5.01
CA ARG A 164 -5.98 -14.71 3.63
C ARG A 164 -5.05 -13.53 3.40
N GLY A 165 -5.09 -12.53 4.28
CA GLY A 165 -4.23 -11.35 4.18
C GLY A 165 -2.75 -11.71 4.37
N ASN A 166 -2.44 -12.54 5.38
CA ASN A 166 -1.08 -12.99 5.62
C ASN A 166 -0.54 -13.81 4.43
N GLY A 167 -1.31 -14.79 3.94
CA GLY A 167 -0.91 -15.60 2.78
C GLY A 167 -0.80 -14.79 1.47
N ALA A 168 -1.56 -13.70 1.32
CA ALA A 168 -1.41 -12.79 0.18
C ALA A 168 -0.10 -12.01 0.23
N LEU A 169 0.30 -11.52 1.41
CA LEU A 169 1.58 -10.83 1.63
C LEU A 169 2.78 -11.77 1.41
N GLU A 170 2.71 -12.99 1.96
CA GLU A 170 3.73 -14.01 1.76
C GLU A 170 3.95 -14.33 0.27
N LYS A 171 2.86 -14.53 -0.49
CA LYS A 171 2.93 -14.78 -1.94
C LYS A 171 3.49 -13.62 -2.75
N LEU A 172 3.43 -12.38 -2.24
CA LEU A 172 4.05 -11.21 -2.86
C LEU A 172 5.56 -11.14 -2.58
N GLY A 173 6.07 -12.03 -1.72
CA GLY A 173 7.47 -12.03 -1.30
C GLY A 173 7.74 -11.12 -0.10
N ALA A 174 6.71 -10.74 0.66
CA ALA A 174 6.91 -10.01 1.90
C ALA A 174 7.55 -10.92 2.95
N THR A 175 8.44 -10.34 3.76
CA THR A 175 9.05 -11.00 4.91
C THR A 175 8.30 -10.64 6.19
N GLN A 176 7.91 -11.63 6.99
CA GLN A 176 7.37 -11.39 8.32
C GLN A 176 8.52 -11.08 9.29
N GLU A 177 8.58 -9.85 9.80
CA GLU A 177 9.65 -9.42 10.70
C GLU A 177 9.30 -9.58 12.19
N GLY A 178 8.01 -9.67 12.51
CA GLY A 178 7.62 -9.80 13.91
C GLY A 178 6.12 -9.91 14.14
N VAL A 179 5.77 -9.98 15.42
CA VAL A 179 4.39 -9.95 15.90
C VAL A 179 4.20 -8.77 16.84
N LEU A 180 3.23 -7.94 16.51
CA LEU A 180 2.81 -6.80 17.32
C LEU A 180 1.69 -7.25 18.24
N HIS A 181 1.99 -7.44 19.52
CA HIS A 181 1.01 -7.94 20.50
C HIS A 181 -0.08 -6.91 20.77
N ARG A 182 -1.34 -7.35 20.69
CA ARG A 182 -2.56 -6.56 20.99
C ARG A 182 -2.61 -5.20 20.30
N SER A 183 -2.06 -5.12 19.08
CA SER A 183 -1.89 -3.87 18.33
C SER A 183 -3.12 -3.47 17.51
N PHE A 184 -4.12 -4.35 17.39
CA PHE A 184 -5.30 -4.11 16.58
C PHE A 184 -6.58 -4.33 17.38
N LEU A 185 -7.31 -3.25 17.67
CA LEU A 185 -8.60 -3.29 18.34
C LEU A 185 -9.72 -3.44 17.31
N ARG A 186 -10.49 -4.53 17.42
CA ARG A 186 -11.67 -4.77 16.57
C ARG A 186 -12.81 -5.35 17.37
N ASN A 187 -13.99 -4.72 17.29
CA ASN A 187 -15.20 -5.16 18.03
C ASN A 187 -14.94 -5.39 19.53
N GLY A 188 -14.19 -4.50 20.18
CA GLY A 188 -13.85 -4.58 21.61
C GLY A 188 -12.78 -5.61 21.96
N VAL A 189 -12.21 -6.33 20.98
CA VAL A 189 -11.17 -7.34 21.19
C VAL A 189 -9.85 -6.87 20.59
N TYR A 190 -8.78 -6.96 21.38
CA TYR A 190 -7.42 -6.74 20.91
C TYR A 190 -6.87 -8.00 20.22
N HIS A 191 -6.36 -7.82 19.01
CA HIS A 191 -5.73 -8.87 18.23
C HIS A 191 -4.24 -8.57 18.02
N ASP A 192 -3.45 -9.62 17.93
CA ASP A 192 -2.07 -9.54 17.50
C ASP A 192 -2.03 -9.39 15.98
N GLN A 193 -1.02 -8.65 15.48
CA GLN A 193 -0.77 -8.47 14.05
C GLN A 193 0.63 -8.96 13.70
N ALA A 194 0.77 -9.61 12.56
CA ALA A 194 2.06 -9.79 11.91
C ALA A 194 2.48 -8.47 11.26
N LEU A 195 3.75 -8.10 11.43
CA LEU A 195 4.42 -7.04 10.67
C LEU A 195 5.12 -7.68 9.48
N TRP A 196 4.73 -7.27 8.30
CA TRP A 196 5.28 -7.70 7.03
C TRP A 196 6.00 -6.55 6.34
N THR A 197 7.09 -6.87 5.63
CA THR A 197 7.87 -5.88 4.91
C THR A 197 8.25 -6.36 3.52
N ILE A 198 8.32 -5.40 2.59
CA ILE A 198 8.94 -5.58 1.28
C ILE A 198 9.95 -4.46 1.10
N LEU A 199 11.19 -4.81 0.76
CA LEU A 199 12.24 -3.84 0.43
C LEU A 199 12.32 -3.63 -1.09
N ALA A 200 12.63 -2.41 -1.49
CA ALA A 200 12.79 -2.06 -2.90
C ALA A 200 13.81 -2.96 -3.61
N ASP A 201 14.94 -3.25 -2.96
CA ASP A 201 16.00 -4.07 -3.54
C ASP A 201 15.57 -5.52 -3.74
N ASP A 202 14.85 -6.11 -2.77
CA ASP A 202 14.32 -7.47 -2.88
C ASP A 202 13.31 -7.58 -4.03
N ARG A 203 12.47 -6.56 -4.18
CA ARG A 203 11.51 -6.48 -5.29
C ARG A 203 12.22 -6.42 -6.65
N ARG A 204 13.26 -5.59 -6.77
CA ARG A 204 14.05 -5.46 -8.00
C ARG A 204 14.76 -6.77 -8.35
N ALA A 205 15.40 -7.42 -7.37
CA ALA A 205 16.06 -8.71 -7.57
C ALA A 205 15.08 -9.78 -8.07
N THR A 206 13.89 -9.87 -7.46
CA THR A 206 12.85 -10.83 -7.87
C THR A 206 12.35 -10.58 -9.30
N ARG A 207 12.21 -9.33 -9.72
CA ARG A 207 11.81 -8.97 -11.10
C ARG A 207 12.87 -9.39 -12.11
N THR A 208 14.13 -9.14 -11.84
CA THR A 208 15.25 -9.50 -12.72
C THR A 208 15.28 -11.01 -12.96
N LEU A 209 15.14 -11.82 -11.90
CA LEU A 209 15.11 -13.28 -12.00
C LEU A 209 13.94 -13.80 -12.86
N ARG A 210 12.75 -13.19 -12.75
CA ARG A 210 11.59 -13.57 -13.56
C ARG A 210 11.79 -13.26 -15.04
N THR A 211 12.40 -12.12 -15.38
CA THR A 211 12.68 -11.72 -16.76
C THR A 211 13.73 -12.65 -17.40
N THR A 212 14.75 -13.06 -16.65
CA THR A 212 15.80 -13.97 -17.14
C THR A 212 15.26 -15.37 -17.41
N ASN A 213 14.32 -15.87 -16.60
CA ASN A 213 13.72 -17.20 -16.78
C ASN A 213 12.68 -17.27 -17.90
N LEU A 214 12.23 -16.14 -18.46
CA LEU A 214 11.30 -16.10 -19.61
C LEU A 214 12.03 -16.09 -20.96
N ILE A 215 13.37 -15.99 -20.97
CA ILE A 215 14.20 -15.91 -22.19
C ILE A 215 14.85 -17.27 -22.51
N HIS A 216 14.59 -18.29 -21.70
CA HIS A 216 15.01 -19.68 -21.90
C HIS A 216 13.76 -20.58 -22.03
#